data_ac2f1fcc6b36edce66bbbc29038686f9
#
_entry.id   ac2f1fcc6b36edce66bbbc29038686f9
#
_cell.length_a   1.000
_cell.length_b   1.000
_cell.length_c   1.000
_cell.angle_alpha   90.00
_cell.angle_beta   90.00
_cell.angle_gamma   90.00
#
_symmetry.space_group_name_H-M   'P 1'
#
loop_
_entity.id
_entity.type
_entity.pdbx_description
1 polymer ?
#
loop_
_entity_poly.entity_id
_entity_poly.type
_entity_poly.pdbx_seq_one_letter_code
_entity_poly.pdbx_strand_id
1 'polypeptide(L)'
;GQAALPRIFDTAAGEIVQVQEDKAASLYVCGITPYDATHMGHASTYVAFDLLHRAWLDAGVPVTYVQNVTDVDDPLLERATATNVDWRELAEDQTELFRTDMKALNVIPPAHYVGVVESIEWLFPLIEDLFRRGLAYRVPGFTDEQGVVHPDGDVYLDLKAVRELPANAEGYSWAPGEVCHLTRDEMLEIFAERGGDPNRAGKRDALDPLLWRVEREGEPSWDAGELGAGRPGWHIECTMIAR
;
A
#
# COMPACT_ATOMS: atom_id res chain seq x y z
N GLY A 1 38.24 -5.25 -3.95
CA GLY A 1 37.50 -6.43 -3.53
C GLY A 1 36.04 -6.07 -3.48
N GLN A 2 35.16 -6.99 -3.82
CA GLN A 2 33.72 -6.81 -3.66
C GLN A 2 33.38 -6.77 -2.16
N ALA A 3 32.52 -5.86 -1.73
CA ALA A 3 31.99 -5.86 -0.37
C ALA A 3 31.11 -7.10 -0.12
N ALA A 4 30.90 -7.42 1.14
CA ALA A 4 29.98 -8.49 1.52
C ALA A 4 28.53 -8.08 1.23
N LEU A 5 27.70 -9.06 0.87
CA LEU A 5 26.25 -8.84 0.74
C LEU A 5 25.65 -8.38 2.08
N PRO A 6 24.69 -7.46 2.04
CA PRO A 6 24.05 -6.98 3.26
C PRO A 6 23.27 -8.09 3.97
N ARG A 7 23.14 -7.95 5.28
CA ARG A 7 22.29 -8.78 6.12
C ARG A 7 21.20 -7.91 6.72
N ILE A 8 19.96 -8.37 6.65
CA ILE A 8 18.78 -7.66 7.13
C ILE A 8 17.93 -8.56 8.02
N PHE A 9 17.16 -7.97 8.91
CA PHE A 9 16.13 -8.71 9.64
C PHE A 9 14.97 -9.00 8.69
N ASP A 10 14.68 -10.28 8.52
CA ASP A 10 13.53 -10.76 7.75
C ASP A 10 12.39 -11.05 8.73
N THR A 11 11.30 -10.29 8.61
CA THR A 11 10.14 -10.44 9.50
C THR A 11 9.50 -11.82 9.36
N ALA A 12 9.41 -12.37 8.15
CA ALA A 12 8.83 -13.69 7.92
C ALA A 12 9.66 -14.81 8.54
N ALA A 13 11.00 -14.72 8.43
CA ALA A 13 11.92 -15.67 9.03
C ALA A 13 12.11 -15.44 10.55
N GLY A 14 11.85 -14.22 11.05
CA GLY A 14 12.08 -13.84 12.43
C GLY A 14 13.55 -13.72 12.83
N GLU A 15 14.47 -13.62 11.85
CA GLU A 15 15.90 -13.60 12.08
C GLU A 15 16.64 -12.71 11.08
N ILE A 16 17.92 -12.47 11.34
CA ILE A 16 18.80 -11.75 10.41
C ILE A 16 19.28 -12.73 9.33
N VAL A 17 18.89 -12.47 8.09
CA VAL A 17 19.29 -13.26 6.92
C VAL A 17 20.22 -12.46 6.01
N GLN A 18 21.07 -13.16 5.28
CA GLN A 18 21.77 -12.57 4.16
C GLN A 18 20.81 -12.45 2.98
N VAL A 19 20.71 -11.26 2.38
CA VAL A 19 19.93 -11.10 1.14
C VAL A 19 20.53 -11.95 0.04
N GLN A 20 19.65 -12.56 -0.79
CA GLN A 20 20.07 -13.53 -1.79
C GLN A 20 21.00 -12.93 -2.84
N GLU A 21 21.89 -13.79 -3.38
CA GLU A 21 22.89 -13.46 -4.40
C GLU A 21 22.32 -13.49 -5.82
N ASP A 22 21.06 -13.13 -6.03
CA ASP A 22 20.54 -13.07 -7.37
C ASP A 22 21.27 -11.98 -8.17
N LYS A 23 21.30 -12.14 -9.48
CA LYS A 23 22.04 -11.27 -10.39
C LYS A 23 21.63 -9.78 -10.31
N ALA A 24 20.49 -9.49 -9.73
CA ALA A 24 19.95 -8.17 -9.48
C ALA A 24 19.01 -8.20 -8.26
N ALA A 25 18.97 -7.09 -7.51
CA ALA A 25 18.03 -6.90 -6.41
C ALA A 25 16.86 -6.03 -6.84
N SER A 26 15.68 -6.31 -6.32
CA SER A 26 14.50 -5.42 -6.42
C SER A 26 14.19 -4.87 -5.04
N LEU A 27 14.05 -3.55 -4.94
CA LEU A 27 13.72 -2.85 -3.71
C LEU A 27 12.43 -2.05 -3.93
N TYR A 28 11.35 -2.44 -3.25
CA TYR A 28 10.14 -1.64 -3.18
C TYR A 28 10.02 -1.01 -1.80
N VAL A 29 9.85 0.30 -1.78
CA VAL A 29 9.64 1.05 -0.52
C VAL A 29 8.35 1.83 -0.64
N CYS A 30 7.43 1.61 0.29
CA CYS A 30 6.23 2.43 0.38
C CYS A 30 6.60 3.90 0.57
N GLY A 31 6.01 4.75 -0.27
CA GLY A 31 6.22 6.19 -0.25
C GLY A 31 5.37 6.90 0.79
N ILE A 32 5.40 8.21 0.73
CA ILE A 32 4.61 9.09 1.60
C ILE A 32 3.17 9.24 1.10
N THR A 33 2.27 9.60 2.02
CA THR A 33 1.02 10.30 1.69
C THR A 33 1.34 11.80 1.80
N PRO A 34 1.33 12.54 0.69
CA PRO A 34 1.85 13.91 0.63
C PRO A 34 0.82 14.95 1.11
N TYR A 35 0.46 14.92 2.40
CA TYR A 35 -0.50 15.85 3.00
C TYR A 35 0.15 16.90 3.90
N ASP A 36 1.40 16.70 4.32
CA ASP A 36 2.15 17.62 5.17
C ASP A 36 3.67 17.48 4.90
N ALA A 37 4.44 18.44 5.42
CA ALA A 37 5.87 18.50 5.23
C ALA A 37 6.60 17.24 5.75
N THR A 38 7.68 16.89 5.08
CA THR A 38 8.60 15.83 5.49
C THR A 38 9.17 16.11 6.89
N HIS A 39 9.27 15.10 7.70
CA HIS A 39 9.87 15.17 9.04
C HIS A 39 10.97 14.11 9.22
N MET A 40 11.66 14.16 10.36
CA MET A 40 12.79 13.27 10.66
C MET A 40 12.45 11.78 10.61
N GLY A 41 11.19 11.40 10.87
CA GLY A 41 10.72 10.01 10.72
C GLY A 41 10.80 9.54 9.26
N HIS A 42 10.36 10.36 8.32
CA HIS A 42 10.51 10.09 6.89
C HIS A 42 12.01 9.99 6.51
N ALA A 43 12.82 10.96 6.93
CA ALA A 43 14.24 10.95 6.67
C ALA A 43 14.93 9.67 7.17
N SER A 44 14.63 9.23 8.39
CA SER A 44 15.15 7.99 8.97
C SER A 44 14.81 6.77 8.13
N THR A 45 13.55 6.66 7.67
CA THR A 45 13.09 5.55 6.84
C THR A 45 13.84 5.50 5.52
N TYR A 46 13.84 6.59 4.76
CA TYR A 46 14.40 6.58 3.41
C TYR A 46 15.93 6.52 3.39
N VAL A 47 16.62 7.10 4.38
CA VAL A 47 18.06 6.94 4.56
C VAL A 47 18.41 5.49 4.91
N ALA A 48 17.61 4.80 5.73
CA ALA A 48 17.85 3.39 6.04
C ALA A 48 17.77 2.50 4.79
N PHE A 49 16.77 2.71 3.93
CA PHE A 49 16.68 2.00 2.65
C PHE A 49 17.75 2.41 1.65
N ASP A 50 18.18 3.67 1.65
CA ASP A 50 19.31 4.13 0.85
C ASP A 50 20.62 3.44 1.24
N LEU A 51 20.85 3.23 2.53
CA LEU A 51 22.01 2.47 3.01
C LEU A 51 21.98 1.02 2.50
N LEU A 52 20.83 0.37 2.53
CA LEU A 52 20.67 -0.97 1.96
C LEU A 52 20.94 -0.98 0.45
N HIS A 53 20.37 -0.01 -0.28
CA HIS A 53 20.61 0.16 -1.72
C HIS A 53 22.10 0.30 -2.03
N ARG A 54 22.80 1.18 -1.29
CA ARG A 54 24.26 1.39 -1.44
C ARG A 54 25.08 0.16 -1.08
N ALA A 55 24.67 -0.60 -0.07
CA ALA A 55 25.35 -1.83 0.32
C ALA A 55 25.29 -2.90 -0.79
N TRP A 56 24.16 -3.03 -1.49
CA TRP A 56 24.06 -3.88 -2.67
C TRP A 56 24.95 -3.40 -3.82
N LEU A 57 24.92 -2.10 -4.12
CA LEU A 57 25.78 -1.53 -5.18
C LEU A 57 27.27 -1.74 -4.87
N ASP A 58 27.69 -1.58 -3.61
CA ASP A 58 29.07 -1.82 -3.19
C ASP A 58 29.46 -3.31 -3.28
N ALA A 59 28.51 -4.20 -3.06
CA ALA A 59 28.66 -5.64 -3.31
C ALA A 59 28.62 -6.03 -4.80
N GLY A 60 28.42 -5.06 -5.70
CA GLY A 60 28.36 -5.30 -7.14
C GLY A 60 27.01 -5.81 -7.65
N VAL A 61 25.94 -5.70 -6.85
CA VAL A 61 24.58 -6.11 -7.20
C VAL A 61 23.82 -4.90 -7.72
N PRO A 62 23.34 -4.92 -8.99
CA PRO A 62 22.48 -3.87 -9.50
C PRO A 62 21.12 -3.91 -8.80
N VAL A 63 20.54 -2.73 -8.53
CA VAL A 63 19.28 -2.60 -7.80
C VAL A 63 18.25 -1.88 -8.64
N THR A 64 17.06 -2.48 -8.80
CA THR A 64 15.87 -1.77 -9.27
C THR A 64 15.09 -1.24 -8.08
N TYR A 65 15.16 0.06 -7.84
CA TYR A 65 14.45 0.72 -6.76
C TYR A 65 13.14 1.31 -7.25
N VAL A 66 12.03 0.91 -6.63
CA VAL A 66 10.68 1.38 -6.91
C VAL A 66 10.10 1.97 -5.65
N GLN A 67 9.44 3.12 -5.78
CA GLN A 67 8.73 3.78 -4.70
C GLN A 67 7.41 4.33 -5.24
N ASN A 68 6.33 4.19 -4.47
CA ASN A 68 5.09 4.88 -4.79
C ASN A 68 5.00 6.25 -4.08
N VAL A 69 4.01 7.02 -4.46
CA VAL A 69 3.47 8.13 -3.68
C VAL A 69 1.96 7.96 -3.58
N THR A 70 1.43 8.03 -2.36
CA THR A 70 -0.01 7.90 -2.11
C THR A 70 -0.65 9.28 -2.27
N ASP A 71 -0.78 9.71 -3.52
CA ASP A 71 -1.27 11.02 -3.94
C ASP A 71 -2.80 11.12 -4.00
N VAL A 72 -3.50 10.11 -3.49
CA VAL A 72 -4.92 10.15 -3.14
C VAL A 72 -5.17 9.23 -1.94
N ASP A 73 -5.58 9.80 -0.82
CA ASP A 73 -5.93 9.05 0.40
C ASP A 73 -6.70 9.97 1.36
N ASP A 74 -7.39 9.39 2.35
CA ASP A 74 -8.21 10.14 3.31
C ASP A 74 -7.45 11.28 4.00
N PRO A 75 -6.24 11.09 4.57
CA PRO A 75 -5.50 12.18 5.21
C PRO A 75 -5.19 13.36 4.29
N LEU A 76 -4.89 13.08 3.01
CA LEU A 76 -4.64 14.11 2.01
C LEU A 76 -5.92 14.91 1.71
N LEU A 77 -7.05 14.23 1.52
CA LEU A 77 -8.34 14.85 1.21
C LEU A 77 -8.85 15.69 2.39
N GLU A 78 -8.72 15.18 3.61
CA GLU A 78 -9.06 15.90 4.84
C GLU A 78 -8.21 17.16 4.99
N ARG A 79 -6.90 17.07 4.77
CA ARG A 79 -5.98 18.21 4.83
C ARG A 79 -6.31 19.26 3.78
N ALA A 80 -6.54 18.84 2.54
CA ALA A 80 -6.92 19.72 1.44
C ALA A 80 -8.21 20.48 1.74
N THR A 81 -9.21 19.79 2.27
CA THR A 81 -10.48 20.39 2.71
C THR A 81 -10.27 21.38 3.84
N ALA A 82 -9.51 21.01 4.88
CA ALA A 82 -9.26 21.86 6.04
C ALA A 82 -8.48 23.14 5.70
N THR A 83 -7.61 23.07 4.68
CA THR A 83 -6.81 24.23 4.22
C THR A 83 -7.41 24.97 3.03
N ASN A 84 -8.54 24.48 2.50
CA ASN A 84 -9.21 25.00 1.31
C ASN A 84 -8.28 25.10 0.09
N VAL A 85 -7.48 24.04 -0.13
CA VAL A 85 -6.57 23.87 -1.27
C VAL A 85 -7.05 22.71 -2.11
N ASP A 86 -6.82 22.75 -3.42
CA ASP A 86 -7.07 21.58 -4.28
C ASP A 86 -6.15 20.42 -3.86
N TRP A 87 -6.71 19.23 -3.70
CA TRP A 87 -5.96 18.08 -3.19
C TRP A 87 -4.84 17.64 -4.14
N ARG A 88 -4.99 17.83 -5.45
CA ARG A 88 -3.93 17.51 -6.43
C ARG A 88 -2.78 18.48 -6.33
N GLU A 89 -3.09 19.78 -6.18
CA GLU A 89 -2.08 20.82 -5.97
C GLU A 89 -1.31 20.56 -4.67
N LEU A 90 -2.03 20.24 -3.58
CA LEU A 90 -1.40 19.86 -2.31
C LEU A 90 -0.49 18.64 -2.46
N ALA A 91 -0.96 17.59 -3.13
CA ALA A 91 -0.18 16.37 -3.36
C ALA A 91 1.08 16.64 -4.17
N GLU A 92 0.99 17.43 -5.23
CA GLU A 92 2.12 17.79 -6.09
C GLU A 92 3.17 18.60 -5.33
N ASP A 93 2.75 19.66 -4.61
CA ASP A 93 3.63 20.52 -3.83
C ASP A 93 4.38 19.75 -2.74
N GLN A 94 3.68 18.91 -1.98
CA GLN A 94 4.29 18.13 -0.91
C GLN A 94 5.18 17.00 -1.44
N THR A 95 4.85 16.43 -2.59
CA THR A 95 5.70 15.44 -3.27
C THR A 95 7.00 16.07 -3.76
N GLU A 96 6.95 17.28 -4.32
CA GLU A 96 8.15 17.97 -4.77
C GLU A 96 9.02 18.43 -3.61
N LEU A 97 8.41 18.86 -2.50
CA LEU A 97 9.13 19.16 -1.26
C LEU A 97 9.88 17.92 -0.76
N PHE A 98 9.19 16.77 -0.69
CA PHE A 98 9.80 15.50 -0.31
C PHE A 98 10.99 15.12 -1.20
N ARG A 99 10.84 15.24 -2.52
CA ARG A 99 11.95 14.97 -3.46
C ARG A 99 13.15 15.86 -3.22
N THR A 100 12.90 17.14 -2.96
CA THR A 100 13.94 18.13 -2.64
C THR A 100 14.67 17.76 -1.35
N ASP A 101 13.94 17.36 -0.30
CA ASP A 101 14.50 16.94 0.97
C ASP A 101 15.34 15.65 0.83
N MET A 102 14.84 14.66 0.09
CA MET A 102 15.59 13.42 -0.17
C MET A 102 16.87 13.69 -0.97
N LYS A 103 16.82 14.60 -1.92
CA LYS A 103 18.00 15.05 -2.67
C LYS A 103 19.02 15.74 -1.75
N ALA A 104 18.54 16.59 -0.83
CA ALA A 104 19.42 17.27 0.14
C ALA A 104 20.10 16.27 1.10
N LEU A 105 19.41 15.17 1.43
CA LEU A 105 19.97 14.05 2.20
C LEU A 105 20.86 13.10 1.37
N ASN A 106 21.04 13.39 0.08
CA ASN A 106 21.81 12.56 -0.86
C ASN A 106 21.28 11.12 -1.00
N VAL A 107 19.98 10.92 -0.82
CA VAL A 107 19.29 9.65 -1.07
C VAL A 107 19.26 9.38 -2.58
N ILE A 108 19.59 8.17 -3.00
CA ILE A 108 19.51 7.75 -4.40
C ILE A 108 18.02 7.72 -4.79
N PRO A 109 17.60 8.46 -5.83
CA PRO A 109 16.21 8.46 -6.26
C PRO A 109 15.78 7.08 -6.78
N PRO A 110 14.48 6.72 -6.64
CA PRO A 110 13.96 5.50 -7.24
C PRO A 110 14.05 5.55 -8.77
N ALA A 111 14.27 4.38 -9.38
CA ALA A 111 14.20 4.22 -10.82
C ALA A 111 12.77 4.41 -11.35
N HIS A 112 11.78 4.00 -10.53
CA HIS A 112 10.36 4.18 -10.80
C HIS A 112 9.70 4.81 -9.57
N TYR A 113 9.12 6.00 -9.76
CA TYR A 113 8.39 6.74 -8.74
C TYR A 113 6.95 6.94 -9.21
N VAL A 114 6.04 6.10 -8.71
CA VAL A 114 4.70 5.93 -9.27
C VAL A 114 3.65 6.47 -8.31
N GLY A 115 2.79 7.39 -8.80
CA GLY A 115 1.61 7.86 -8.07
C GLY A 115 0.50 6.81 -8.02
N VAL A 116 -0.27 6.79 -6.93
CA VAL A 116 -1.48 5.96 -6.84
C VAL A 116 -2.45 6.36 -7.94
N VAL A 117 -2.67 7.65 -8.16
CA VAL A 117 -3.57 8.15 -9.22
C VAL A 117 -3.19 7.59 -10.60
N GLU A 118 -1.89 7.54 -10.92
CA GLU A 118 -1.39 6.97 -12.18
C GLU A 118 -1.67 5.47 -12.28
N SER A 119 -1.64 4.75 -11.17
CA SER A 119 -1.78 3.29 -11.12
C SER A 119 -3.22 2.79 -11.00
N ILE A 120 -4.21 3.66 -10.81
CA ILE A 120 -5.60 3.26 -10.53
C ILE A 120 -6.16 2.35 -11.62
N GLU A 121 -5.94 2.67 -12.89
CA GLU A 121 -6.45 1.87 -14.01
C GLU A 121 -5.83 0.46 -14.06
N TRP A 122 -4.64 0.27 -13.49
CA TRP A 122 -3.98 -1.04 -13.44
C TRP A 122 -4.67 -1.99 -12.47
N LEU A 123 -5.46 -1.44 -11.53
CA LEU A 123 -6.16 -2.21 -10.51
C LEU A 123 -7.43 -2.88 -11.03
N PHE A 124 -8.08 -2.31 -12.05
CA PHE A 124 -9.38 -2.79 -12.52
C PHE A 124 -9.34 -4.27 -12.93
N PRO A 125 -8.44 -4.72 -13.83
CA PRO A 125 -8.39 -6.13 -14.21
C PRO A 125 -7.98 -7.04 -13.05
N LEU A 126 -7.21 -6.54 -12.08
CA LEU A 126 -6.86 -7.31 -10.88
C LEU A 126 -8.09 -7.56 -10.00
N ILE A 127 -8.87 -6.52 -9.71
CA ILE A 127 -10.06 -6.64 -8.87
C ILE A 127 -11.12 -7.50 -9.56
N GLU A 128 -11.31 -7.35 -10.88
CA GLU A 128 -12.20 -8.19 -11.66
C GLU A 128 -11.80 -9.68 -11.64
N ASP A 129 -10.49 -9.96 -11.71
CA ASP A 129 -9.98 -11.33 -11.57
C ASP A 129 -10.26 -11.90 -10.17
N LEU A 130 -10.09 -11.12 -9.12
CA LEU A 130 -10.44 -11.53 -7.76
C LEU A 130 -11.94 -11.88 -7.63
N PHE A 131 -12.81 -11.08 -8.23
CA PHE A 131 -14.25 -11.39 -8.29
C PHE A 131 -14.54 -12.69 -9.04
N ARG A 132 -13.97 -12.84 -10.23
CA ARG A 132 -14.17 -14.05 -11.04
C ARG A 132 -13.73 -15.32 -10.33
N ARG A 133 -12.70 -15.21 -9.49
CA ARG A 133 -12.18 -16.31 -8.67
C ARG A 133 -12.92 -16.51 -7.35
N GLY A 134 -13.92 -15.68 -7.05
CA GLY A 134 -14.64 -15.73 -5.78
C GLY A 134 -13.85 -15.26 -4.56
N LEU A 135 -12.79 -14.48 -4.78
CA LEU A 135 -11.89 -13.96 -3.75
C LEU A 135 -12.24 -12.53 -3.31
N ALA A 136 -13.17 -11.89 -3.98
CA ALA A 136 -13.67 -10.58 -3.63
C ALA A 136 -15.20 -10.58 -3.57
N TYR A 137 -15.76 -9.68 -2.77
CA TYR A 137 -17.21 -9.54 -2.60
C TYR A 137 -17.59 -8.09 -2.36
N ARG A 138 -18.85 -7.76 -2.62
CA ARG A 138 -19.46 -6.47 -2.34
C ARG A 138 -20.19 -6.49 -1.01
N VAL A 139 -20.17 -5.37 -0.31
CA VAL A 139 -20.97 -5.18 0.90
C VAL A 139 -22.16 -4.27 0.63
N PRO A 140 -23.30 -4.47 1.35
CA PRO A 140 -24.43 -3.58 1.27
C PRO A 140 -24.13 -2.23 1.91
N GLY A 141 -24.84 -1.20 1.49
CA GLY A 141 -24.85 0.10 2.14
C GLY A 141 -25.46 0.04 3.54
N PHE A 142 -25.16 1.04 4.32
CA PHE A 142 -25.73 1.21 5.65
C PHE A 142 -25.68 2.68 6.07
N THR A 143 -26.40 3.02 7.11
CA THR A 143 -26.27 4.32 7.80
C THR A 143 -25.63 4.07 9.14
N ASP A 144 -24.53 4.79 9.43
CA ASP A 144 -23.82 4.65 10.71
C ASP A 144 -24.54 5.38 11.87
N GLU A 145 -24.00 5.26 13.06
CA GLU A 145 -24.54 5.86 14.27
C GLU A 145 -24.54 7.40 14.24
N GLN A 146 -23.68 7.99 13.42
CA GLN A 146 -23.58 9.44 13.20
C GLN A 146 -24.55 9.93 12.11
N GLY A 147 -25.30 9.02 11.47
CA GLY A 147 -26.25 9.32 10.41
C GLY A 147 -25.62 9.45 9.02
N VAL A 148 -24.36 9.08 8.85
CA VAL A 148 -23.69 9.07 7.55
C VAL A 148 -24.13 7.87 6.74
N VAL A 149 -24.57 8.12 5.50
CA VAL A 149 -24.97 7.07 4.57
C VAL A 149 -23.75 6.54 3.83
N HIS A 150 -23.49 5.24 4.01
CA HIS A 150 -22.47 4.50 3.25
C HIS A 150 -23.18 3.77 2.11
N PRO A 151 -22.85 4.05 0.83
CA PRO A 151 -23.54 3.43 -0.31
C PRO A 151 -23.25 1.94 -0.43
N ASP A 152 -24.08 1.27 -1.23
CA ASP A 152 -23.87 -0.13 -1.64
C ASP A 152 -22.63 -0.25 -2.51
N GLY A 153 -21.91 -1.37 -2.39
CA GLY A 153 -21.01 -1.83 -3.41
C GLY A 153 -19.52 -1.70 -3.13
N ASP A 154 -19.13 -1.22 -1.94
CA ASP A 154 -17.72 -1.31 -1.51
C ASP A 154 -17.23 -2.76 -1.64
N VAL A 155 -16.03 -2.92 -2.17
CA VAL A 155 -15.46 -4.22 -2.51
C VAL A 155 -14.38 -4.60 -1.52
N TYR A 156 -14.49 -5.79 -0.97
CA TYR A 156 -13.53 -6.35 0.00
C TYR A 156 -12.92 -7.64 -0.51
N LEU A 157 -11.67 -7.89 -0.13
CA LEU A 157 -11.03 -9.19 -0.31
C LEU A 157 -11.57 -10.15 0.76
N ASP A 158 -11.91 -11.36 0.36
CA ASP A 158 -12.33 -12.43 1.26
C ASP A 158 -11.09 -13.20 1.75
N LEU A 159 -10.56 -12.84 2.91
CA LEU A 159 -9.36 -13.48 3.47
C LEU A 159 -9.58 -14.97 3.75
N LYS A 160 -10.81 -15.38 4.07
CA LYS A 160 -11.12 -16.79 4.23
C LYS A 160 -10.99 -17.55 2.92
N ALA A 161 -11.56 -17.02 1.84
CA ALA A 161 -11.45 -17.62 0.52
C ALA A 161 -10.00 -17.66 0.02
N VAL A 162 -9.21 -16.60 0.27
CA VAL A 162 -7.78 -16.58 -0.05
C VAL A 162 -7.02 -17.68 0.70
N ARG A 163 -7.30 -17.85 1.99
CA ARG A 163 -6.67 -18.88 2.83
C ARG A 163 -6.99 -20.31 2.38
N GLU A 164 -8.16 -20.51 1.78
CA GLU A 164 -8.62 -21.81 1.27
C GLU A 164 -8.03 -22.15 -0.14
N LEU A 165 -7.28 -21.22 -0.73
CA LEU A 165 -6.58 -21.49 -1.99
C LEU A 165 -5.55 -22.62 -1.81
N PRO A 166 -5.38 -23.47 -2.83
CA PRO A 166 -4.31 -24.47 -2.81
C PRO A 166 -2.95 -23.77 -2.74
N ALA A 167 -1.98 -24.47 -2.14
CA ALA A 167 -0.59 -24.01 -2.19
C ALA A 167 -0.15 -23.73 -3.62
N ASN A 168 0.71 -22.73 -3.80
CA ASN A 168 1.29 -22.41 -5.10
C ASN A 168 2.24 -23.55 -5.58
N ALA A 169 2.82 -23.38 -6.76
CA ALA A 169 3.72 -24.39 -7.36
C ALA A 169 4.96 -24.70 -6.49
N GLU A 170 5.32 -23.81 -5.57
CA GLU A 170 6.44 -23.96 -4.64
C GLU A 170 6.00 -24.55 -3.28
N GLY A 171 4.72 -24.89 -3.14
CA GLY A 171 4.15 -25.49 -1.93
C GLY A 171 3.80 -24.48 -0.84
N TYR A 172 3.82 -23.17 -1.14
CA TYR A 172 3.45 -22.12 -0.19
C TYR A 172 1.96 -21.85 -0.21
N SER A 173 1.36 -21.77 0.98
CA SER A 173 0.00 -21.28 1.21
C SER A 173 0.04 -20.16 2.23
N TRP A 174 -0.62 -19.05 1.91
CA TRP A 174 -0.62 -17.86 2.76
C TRP A 174 -1.77 -17.90 3.79
N ALA A 175 -1.48 -17.40 4.99
CA ALA A 175 -2.50 -17.13 6.01
C ALA A 175 -2.27 -15.77 6.69
N PRO A 176 -3.35 -15.05 7.10
CA PRO A 176 -3.21 -13.82 7.87
C PRO A 176 -2.38 -14.04 9.13
N GLY A 177 -1.44 -13.12 9.40
CA GLY A 177 -0.57 -13.17 10.57
C GLY A 177 0.69 -14.03 10.41
N GLU A 178 0.78 -14.86 9.37
CA GLU A 178 1.92 -15.76 9.16
C GLU A 178 3.24 -15.00 8.95
N VAL A 179 3.24 -13.99 8.09
CA VAL A 179 4.44 -13.20 7.78
C VAL A 179 4.79 -12.23 8.90
N CYS A 180 3.82 -11.58 9.50
CA CYS A 180 4.04 -10.55 10.52
C CYS A 180 4.13 -11.12 11.94
N HIS A 181 3.85 -12.42 12.15
CA HIS A 181 3.82 -13.10 13.45
C HIS A 181 2.88 -12.45 14.47
N LEU A 182 1.79 -11.85 14.00
CA LEU A 182 0.78 -11.22 14.84
C LEU A 182 -0.40 -12.16 15.10
N THR A 183 -0.91 -12.11 16.30
CA THR A 183 -2.19 -12.72 16.65
C THR A 183 -3.35 -11.97 15.99
N ARG A 184 -4.53 -12.61 15.95
CA ARG A 184 -5.72 -11.97 15.40
C ARG A 184 -6.07 -10.66 16.12
N ASP A 185 -5.96 -10.63 17.44
CA ASP A 185 -6.32 -9.46 18.24
C ASP A 185 -5.35 -8.29 17.96
N GLU A 186 -4.06 -8.57 17.91
CA GLU A 186 -3.04 -7.58 17.51
C GLU A 186 -3.27 -7.07 16.09
N MET A 187 -3.62 -7.96 15.15
CA MET A 187 -3.95 -7.54 13.77
C MET A 187 -5.17 -6.63 13.73
N LEU A 188 -6.23 -6.91 14.50
CA LEU A 188 -7.43 -6.08 14.56
C LEU A 188 -7.16 -4.69 15.11
N GLU A 189 -6.34 -4.60 16.16
CA GLU A 189 -5.92 -3.32 16.75
C GLU A 189 -5.14 -2.48 15.73
N ILE A 190 -4.10 -3.06 15.13
CA ILE A 190 -3.28 -2.37 14.11
C ILE A 190 -4.11 -2.00 12.87
N PHE A 191 -5.01 -2.88 12.44
CA PHE A 191 -5.87 -2.64 11.28
C PHE A 191 -6.76 -1.42 11.48
N ALA A 192 -7.38 -1.27 12.66
CA ALA A 192 -8.19 -0.11 13.00
C ALA A 192 -7.36 1.18 13.05
N GLU A 193 -6.16 1.13 13.65
CA GLU A 193 -5.25 2.29 13.75
C GLU A 193 -4.71 2.75 12.39
N ARG A 194 -4.61 1.84 11.42
CA ARG A 194 -4.02 2.09 10.09
C ARG A 194 -5.04 2.36 8.99
N GLY A 195 -6.23 2.82 9.34
CA GLY A 195 -7.28 3.20 8.39
C GLY A 195 -8.13 2.03 7.89
N GLY A 196 -8.02 0.86 8.52
CA GLY A 196 -8.94 -0.24 8.31
C GLY A 196 -10.29 0.02 8.98
N ASP A 197 -11.29 -0.73 8.57
CA ASP A 197 -12.68 -0.58 9.00
C ASP A 197 -13.26 -1.89 9.59
N PRO A 198 -12.71 -2.42 10.68
CA PRO A 198 -13.08 -3.72 11.22
C PRO A 198 -14.58 -3.82 11.56
N ASN A 199 -15.22 -2.69 11.85
CA ASN A 199 -16.63 -2.60 12.24
C ASN A 199 -17.58 -2.31 11.05
N ARG A 200 -17.09 -2.23 9.82
CA ARG A 200 -17.91 -1.99 8.63
C ARG A 200 -18.97 -3.07 8.48
N ALA A 201 -20.24 -2.67 8.51
CA ALA A 201 -21.37 -3.59 8.38
C ALA A 201 -21.32 -4.34 7.04
N GLY A 202 -21.67 -5.62 7.05
CA GLY A 202 -21.69 -6.47 5.86
C GLY A 202 -20.36 -7.15 5.51
N LYS A 203 -19.27 -6.84 6.18
CA LYS A 203 -18.02 -7.59 6.02
C LYS A 203 -18.17 -9.02 6.49
N ARG A 204 -17.53 -9.96 5.79
CA ARG A 204 -17.51 -11.39 6.17
C ARG A 204 -16.53 -11.65 7.30
N ASP A 205 -15.41 -10.95 7.30
CA ASP A 205 -14.42 -10.93 8.38
C ASP A 205 -13.97 -9.49 8.66
N ALA A 206 -13.77 -9.16 9.94
CA ALA A 206 -13.34 -7.82 10.35
C ALA A 206 -11.99 -7.39 9.74
N LEU A 207 -11.10 -8.35 9.43
CA LEU A 207 -9.81 -8.11 8.80
C LEU A 207 -9.85 -8.07 7.27
N ASP A 208 -10.99 -8.36 6.61
CA ASP A 208 -11.07 -8.27 5.16
C ASP A 208 -10.71 -6.86 4.69
N PRO A 209 -9.67 -6.67 3.87
CA PRO A 209 -9.27 -5.35 3.44
C PRO A 209 -10.15 -4.82 2.31
N LEU A 210 -10.33 -3.51 2.30
CA LEU A 210 -11.02 -2.78 1.25
C LEU A 210 -10.17 -2.81 -0.03
N LEU A 211 -10.76 -3.22 -1.15
CA LEU A 211 -10.13 -3.20 -2.47
C LEU A 211 -10.58 -1.99 -3.30
N TRP A 212 -11.89 -1.70 -3.26
CA TRP A 212 -12.49 -0.60 -4.01
C TRP A 212 -13.58 0.07 -3.18
N ARG A 213 -13.45 1.38 -2.98
CA ARG A 213 -14.43 2.22 -2.31
C ARG A 213 -15.28 2.91 -3.35
N VAL A 214 -16.56 2.59 -3.40
CA VAL A 214 -17.47 3.27 -4.34
C VAL A 214 -17.58 4.75 -4.00
N GLU A 215 -17.93 5.54 -5.01
CA GLU A 215 -17.97 7.01 -4.95
C GLU A 215 -18.71 7.53 -3.73
N ARG A 216 -18.18 8.57 -3.13
CA ARG A 216 -18.77 9.39 -2.07
C ARG A 216 -18.87 10.84 -2.54
N GLU A 217 -19.94 11.51 -2.12
CA GLU A 217 -20.11 12.93 -2.42
C GLU A 217 -18.92 13.76 -1.88
N GLY A 218 -18.34 14.57 -2.78
CA GLY A 218 -17.20 15.42 -2.43
C GLY A 218 -15.83 14.75 -2.45
N GLU A 219 -15.77 13.44 -2.69
CA GLU A 219 -14.49 12.72 -2.86
C GLU A 219 -14.14 12.55 -4.35
N PRO A 220 -12.85 12.48 -4.70
CA PRO A 220 -12.44 12.10 -6.05
C PRO A 220 -12.85 10.67 -6.35
N SER A 221 -13.25 10.43 -7.60
CA SER A 221 -13.62 9.09 -8.07
C SER A 221 -13.16 8.85 -9.50
N TRP A 222 -12.96 7.59 -9.84
CA TRP A 222 -12.57 7.11 -11.17
C TRP A 222 -13.61 6.11 -11.68
N ASP A 223 -13.93 6.20 -12.94
CA ASP A 223 -14.83 5.23 -13.58
C ASP A 223 -14.09 3.90 -13.77
N ALA A 224 -14.52 2.88 -13.06
CA ALA A 224 -13.99 1.53 -13.10
C ALA A 224 -14.94 0.53 -13.76
N GLY A 225 -15.81 0.98 -14.67
CA GLY A 225 -16.75 0.12 -15.40
C GLY A 225 -17.67 -0.66 -14.47
N GLU A 226 -17.59 -1.99 -14.50
CA GLU A 226 -18.46 -2.86 -13.67
C GLU A 226 -18.20 -2.74 -12.16
N LEU A 227 -17.04 -2.26 -11.75
CA LEU A 227 -16.77 -1.96 -10.35
C LEU A 227 -17.54 -0.74 -9.85
N GLY A 228 -17.96 0.13 -10.77
CA GLY A 228 -18.58 1.42 -10.48
C GLY A 228 -17.57 2.52 -10.24
N ALA A 229 -18.02 3.77 -10.27
CA ALA A 229 -17.18 4.91 -9.92
C ALA A 229 -16.72 4.82 -8.46
N GLY A 230 -15.45 5.16 -8.20
CA GLY A 230 -14.86 5.05 -6.87
C GLY A 230 -13.37 5.26 -6.85
N ARG A 231 -12.74 4.78 -5.81
CA ARG A 231 -11.27 4.82 -5.62
C ARG A 231 -10.75 3.56 -4.93
N PRO A 232 -9.45 3.24 -5.07
CA PRO A 232 -8.87 2.06 -4.44
C PRO A 232 -8.90 2.17 -2.90
N GLY A 233 -8.95 1.01 -2.25
CA GLY A 233 -8.57 0.86 -0.86
C GLY A 233 -7.06 0.97 -0.69
N TRP A 234 -6.61 0.99 0.57
CA TRP A 234 -5.19 1.14 0.88
C TRP A 234 -4.41 -0.16 0.65
N HIS A 235 -3.20 -0.04 0.11
CA HIS A 235 -2.21 -1.08 -0.19
C HIS A 235 -2.48 -2.00 -1.39
N ILE A 236 -3.65 -2.00 -1.99
CA ILE A 236 -3.84 -2.74 -3.24
C ILE A 236 -3.00 -2.11 -4.37
N GLU A 237 -2.90 -0.79 -4.40
CA GLU A 237 -2.06 -0.03 -5.30
C GLU A 237 -0.57 -0.35 -5.10
N CYS A 238 -0.11 -0.42 -3.85
CA CYS A 238 1.26 -0.81 -3.54
C CYS A 238 1.59 -2.21 -4.08
N THR A 239 0.66 -3.14 -3.94
CA THR A 239 0.81 -4.49 -4.48
C THR A 239 0.97 -4.47 -6.01
N MET A 240 0.22 -3.63 -6.70
CA MET A 240 0.27 -3.54 -8.15
C MET A 240 1.52 -2.83 -8.66
N ILE A 241 1.96 -1.77 -7.96
CA ILE A 241 3.17 -1.01 -8.31
C ILE A 241 4.44 -1.83 -8.04
N ALA A 242 4.43 -2.66 -6.98
CA ALA A 242 5.57 -3.51 -6.61
C ALA A 242 5.75 -4.74 -7.52
N ARG A 243 4.75 -5.10 -8.32
CA ARG A 243 4.72 -6.29 -9.17
C ARG A 243 5.39 -6.05 -10.53
#